data_2c9c63639d622b3fccd0b2739a0d9128
#
_entry.id   2c9c63639d622b3fccd0b2739a0d9128
#
_cell.length_a   1.000
_cell.length_b   1.000
_cell.length_c   1.000
_cell.angle_alpha   90.00
_cell.angle_beta   90.00
_cell.angle_gamma   90.00
#
_symmetry.space_group_name_H-M   'P 1'
#
loop_
_entity.id
_entity.type
_entity.pdbx_description
1 polymer ?
#
loop_
_entity_poly.entity_id
_entity_poly.type
_entity_poly.pdbx_seq_one_letter_code
_entity_poly.pdbx_strand_id
1 'polypeptide(L)'
;MNRAGLGIALLLGLFISPALRADQPPQDGFVYLDQLLESARYDVRYAGDDNFVGEPIDGYLKPRIILTREAATALAAVEKDVALSGLALKIFDGYRPQRAVNDFRRWAADPQDIRQKARYYPDLDKPALFRDGYIAKHSGHSRGSTVDLTLVDSATGEELDMGSPFDFFGPISHHGTALVSVQQTRNRETLRQAMLRHGFEPYSAEWWHYTLKAEPYPKTYFDFPVQ
;
A
#
# COMPACT_ATOMS: atom_id res chain seq x y z
N MET A 1 -48.57 -66.94 -9.28
CA MET A 1 -47.70 -66.48 -8.24
C MET A 1 -46.72 -65.49 -8.86
N ASN A 2 -47.05 -64.18 -8.80
CA ASN A 2 -46.24 -63.06 -9.38
C ASN A 2 -45.43 -62.44 -8.31
N ARG A 3 -44.08 -62.44 -8.45
CA ARG A 3 -43.18 -61.69 -7.62
C ARG A 3 -42.85 -60.37 -8.32
N ALA A 4 -43.33 -59.26 -7.78
CA ALA A 4 -42.93 -57.92 -8.18
C ALA A 4 -41.56 -57.57 -7.56
N GLY A 5 -40.58 -57.32 -8.40
CA GLY A 5 -39.26 -56.80 -7.98
C GLY A 5 -39.33 -55.30 -7.83
N LEU A 6 -39.04 -54.81 -6.62
CA LEU A 6 -38.95 -53.40 -6.27
C LEU A 6 -37.54 -52.90 -6.62
N GLY A 7 -37.40 -52.11 -7.70
CA GLY A 7 -36.13 -51.47 -8.06
C GLY A 7 -35.94 -50.19 -7.25
N ILE A 8 -34.91 -50.15 -6.42
CA ILE A 8 -34.48 -48.93 -5.69
C ILE A 8 -33.57 -48.11 -6.63
N ALA A 9 -34.08 -46.98 -7.10
CA ALA A 9 -33.26 -46.01 -7.81
C ALA A 9 -32.46 -45.16 -6.84
N LEU A 10 -31.13 -45.34 -6.85
CA LEU A 10 -30.20 -44.53 -6.04
C LEU A 10 -29.96 -43.20 -6.76
N LEU A 11 -30.60 -42.13 -6.30
CA LEU A 11 -30.32 -40.76 -6.75
C LEU A 11 -29.00 -40.29 -6.10
N LEU A 12 -27.91 -40.33 -6.88
CA LEU A 12 -26.66 -39.63 -6.50
C LEU A 12 -26.87 -38.12 -6.66
N GLY A 13 -27.16 -37.45 -5.55
CA GLY A 13 -27.09 -35.97 -5.48
C GLY A 13 -25.67 -35.48 -5.64
N LEU A 14 -25.32 -34.83 -6.75
CA LEU A 14 -24.11 -34.04 -6.88
C LEU A 14 -24.20 -32.86 -5.92
N PHE A 15 -23.53 -32.94 -4.79
CA PHE A 15 -23.22 -31.77 -3.95
C PHE A 15 -22.16 -30.94 -4.68
N ILE A 16 -22.58 -29.94 -5.45
CA ILE A 16 -21.70 -28.86 -5.94
C ILE A 16 -21.41 -28.02 -4.70
N SER A 17 -20.26 -28.26 -4.06
CA SER A 17 -19.74 -27.35 -3.05
C SER A 17 -19.57 -25.97 -3.71
N PRO A 18 -20.13 -24.88 -3.14
CA PRO A 18 -19.82 -23.56 -3.61
C PRO A 18 -18.31 -23.36 -3.40
N ALA A 19 -17.56 -23.29 -4.51
CA ALA A 19 -16.19 -22.84 -4.44
C ALA A 19 -16.20 -21.47 -3.73
N LEU A 20 -15.52 -21.34 -2.58
CA LEU A 20 -15.29 -20.06 -1.92
C LEU A 20 -14.66 -19.16 -2.98
N ARG A 21 -15.46 -18.24 -3.53
CA ARG A 21 -14.95 -17.24 -4.46
C ARG A 21 -13.99 -16.38 -3.64
N ALA A 22 -12.70 -16.38 -4.03
CA ALA A 22 -11.73 -15.50 -3.37
C ALA A 22 -12.30 -14.08 -3.36
N ASP A 23 -12.22 -13.41 -2.22
CA ASP A 23 -12.64 -12.03 -2.05
C ASP A 23 -11.89 -11.18 -3.10
N GLN A 24 -12.62 -10.37 -3.86
CA GLN A 24 -12.06 -9.58 -4.96
C GLN A 24 -12.29 -8.10 -4.66
N PRO A 25 -11.33 -7.22 -5.00
CA PRO A 25 -11.58 -5.78 -4.97
C PRO A 25 -12.76 -5.40 -5.86
N PRO A 26 -13.45 -4.27 -5.57
CA PRO A 26 -14.61 -3.83 -6.35
C PRO A 26 -14.32 -3.48 -7.81
N GLN A 27 -13.04 -3.38 -8.18
CA GLN A 27 -12.58 -2.96 -9.51
C GLN A 27 -11.82 -4.10 -10.20
N ASP A 28 -12.21 -4.44 -11.42
CA ASP A 28 -11.49 -5.39 -12.26
C ASP A 28 -10.05 -4.93 -12.54
N GLY A 29 -9.12 -5.87 -12.60
CA GLY A 29 -7.69 -5.60 -12.78
C GLY A 29 -6.94 -5.30 -11.49
N PHE A 30 -7.65 -5.20 -10.35
CA PHE A 30 -7.05 -5.01 -9.03
C PHE A 30 -7.09 -6.30 -8.21
N VAL A 31 -6.17 -6.38 -7.24
CA VAL A 31 -6.05 -7.53 -6.33
C VAL A 31 -5.75 -7.05 -4.91
N TYR A 32 -6.14 -7.83 -3.91
CA TYR A 32 -5.68 -7.63 -2.53
C TYR A 32 -4.29 -8.23 -2.35
N LEU A 33 -3.37 -7.48 -1.75
CA LEU A 33 -1.99 -7.92 -1.56
C LEU A 33 -1.86 -9.07 -0.55
N ASP A 34 -2.71 -9.12 0.46
CA ASP A 34 -2.75 -10.19 1.46
C ASP A 34 -3.06 -11.59 0.87
N GLN A 35 -3.51 -11.64 -0.40
CA GLN A 35 -3.73 -12.89 -1.14
C GLN A 35 -2.52 -13.31 -1.98
N LEU A 36 -1.50 -12.47 -2.11
CA LEU A 36 -0.36 -12.68 -3.01
C LEU A 36 1.00 -12.65 -2.29
N LEU A 37 1.14 -11.82 -1.27
CA LEU A 37 2.37 -11.66 -0.50
C LEU A 37 2.20 -12.38 0.85
N GLU A 38 2.88 -13.52 1.01
CA GLU A 38 2.69 -14.41 2.17
C GLU A 38 3.46 -13.94 3.40
N SER A 39 4.59 -13.25 3.21
CA SER A 39 5.48 -12.80 4.29
C SER A 39 5.43 -11.32 4.57
N ALA A 40 4.71 -10.54 3.76
CA ALA A 40 4.55 -9.11 3.96
C ALA A 40 3.75 -8.79 5.22
N ARG A 41 4.11 -7.69 5.87
CA ARG A 41 3.36 -7.09 6.97
C ARG A 41 2.57 -5.89 6.47
N TYR A 42 1.45 -5.61 7.13
CA TYR A 42 0.54 -4.53 6.71
C TYR A 42 0.27 -3.58 7.87
N ASP A 43 0.47 -2.30 7.65
CA ASP A 43 0.23 -1.22 8.62
C ASP A 43 -0.54 -0.09 7.91
N VAL A 44 -1.82 -0.34 7.62
CA VAL A 44 -2.69 0.53 6.81
C VAL A 44 -3.18 1.70 7.67
N ARG A 45 -2.34 2.70 7.89
CA ARG A 45 -2.59 3.79 8.83
C ARG A 45 -3.79 4.66 8.47
N TYR A 46 -4.12 4.76 7.20
CA TYR A 46 -5.25 5.56 6.73
C TYR A 46 -6.62 4.96 7.06
N ALA A 47 -6.66 3.67 7.43
CA ALA A 47 -7.87 3.04 7.96
C ALA A 47 -8.12 3.33 9.45
N GLY A 48 -7.18 3.97 10.13
CA GLY A 48 -7.23 4.37 11.54
C GLY A 48 -6.79 5.82 11.73
N ASP A 49 -6.49 6.20 12.96
CA ASP A 49 -6.11 7.55 13.37
C ASP A 49 -4.58 7.78 13.47
N ASP A 50 -3.77 6.74 13.29
CA ASP A 50 -2.30 6.82 13.33
C ASP A 50 -1.71 7.30 11.99
N ASN A 51 -2.12 8.50 11.54
CA ASN A 51 -1.68 9.14 10.31
C ASN A 51 -1.54 10.66 10.51
N PHE A 52 -1.08 11.38 9.49
CA PHE A 52 -0.80 12.81 9.56
C PHE A 52 -2.05 13.71 9.69
N VAL A 53 -3.24 13.16 9.42
CA VAL A 53 -4.53 13.85 9.64
C VAL A 53 -4.99 13.66 11.09
N GLY A 54 -4.77 12.45 11.66
CA GLY A 54 -5.17 12.09 13.03
C GLY A 54 -6.59 11.59 13.13
N GLU A 55 -7.15 11.07 12.03
CA GLU A 55 -8.46 10.42 11.95
C GLU A 55 -8.50 9.47 10.73
N PRO A 56 -9.43 8.49 10.68
CA PRO A 56 -9.61 7.63 9.52
C PRO A 56 -9.91 8.43 8.25
N ILE A 57 -9.26 8.04 7.15
CA ILE A 57 -9.33 8.75 5.87
C ILE A 57 -10.51 8.25 5.04
N ASP A 58 -11.24 9.17 4.42
CA ASP A 58 -12.38 8.88 3.55
C ASP A 58 -12.01 7.86 2.45
N GLY A 59 -12.81 6.78 2.39
CA GLY A 59 -12.61 5.70 1.40
C GLY A 59 -11.81 4.51 1.90
N TYR A 60 -11.18 4.55 3.09
CA TYR A 60 -10.56 3.40 3.73
C TYR A 60 -11.55 2.75 4.71
N LEU A 61 -12.36 1.82 4.24
CA LEU A 61 -13.38 1.13 5.04
C LEU A 61 -12.83 -0.09 5.79
N LYS A 62 -11.69 -0.64 5.32
CA LYS A 62 -10.96 -1.75 5.93
C LYS A 62 -9.45 -1.54 5.82
N PRO A 63 -8.66 -2.07 6.77
CA PRO A 63 -7.20 -2.00 6.72
C PRO A 63 -6.63 -3.04 5.72
N ARG A 64 -6.91 -2.88 4.44
CA ARG A 64 -6.42 -3.74 3.37
C ARG A 64 -5.61 -2.95 2.35
N ILE A 65 -4.68 -3.62 1.69
CA ILE A 65 -3.91 -3.05 0.59
C ILE A 65 -4.39 -3.64 -0.74
N ILE A 66 -4.67 -2.77 -1.68
CA ILE A 66 -5.09 -3.10 -3.04
C ILE A 66 -4.04 -2.53 -4.01
N LEU A 67 -3.67 -3.28 -5.02
CA LEU A 67 -2.88 -2.81 -6.16
C LEU A 67 -3.47 -3.33 -7.47
N THR A 68 -3.04 -2.75 -8.60
CA THR A 68 -3.21 -3.39 -9.90
C THR A 68 -2.51 -4.75 -9.88
N ARG A 69 -3.00 -5.71 -10.65
CA ARG A 69 -2.42 -7.05 -10.73
C ARG A 69 -0.96 -7.03 -11.16
N GLU A 70 -0.63 -6.12 -12.08
CA GLU A 70 0.74 -5.91 -12.58
C GLU A 70 1.67 -5.42 -11.48
N ALA A 71 1.25 -4.41 -10.72
CA ALA A 71 2.05 -3.89 -9.60
C ALA A 71 2.18 -4.91 -8.47
N ALA A 72 1.11 -5.63 -8.14
CA ALA A 72 1.14 -6.70 -7.14
C ALA A 72 2.09 -7.85 -7.55
N THR A 73 2.08 -8.25 -8.83
CA THR A 73 2.98 -9.28 -9.36
C THR A 73 4.45 -8.84 -9.29
N ALA A 74 4.74 -7.59 -9.66
CA ALA A 74 6.08 -7.03 -9.55
C ALA A 74 6.53 -6.95 -8.07
N LEU A 75 5.63 -6.56 -7.17
CA LEU A 75 5.93 -6.47 -5.73
C LEU A 75 6.17 -7.86 -5.09
N ALA A 76 5.47 -8.90 -5.54
CA ALA A 76 5.75 -10.27 -5.13
C ALA A 76 7.17 -10.76 -5.55
N ALA A 77 7.71 -10.22 -6.64
CA ALA A 77 9.09 -10.48 -7.02
C ALA A 77 10.08 -9.70 -6.13
N VAL A 78 9.74 -8.46 -5.72
CA VAL A 78 10.51 -7.71 -4.70
C VAL A 78 10.54 -8.46 -3.38
N GLU A 79 9.39 -8.99 -2.90
CA GLU A 79 9.30 -9.77 -1.65
C GLU A 79 10.29 -10.95 -1.67
N LYS A 80 10.31 -11.72 -2.75
CA LYS A 80 11.24 -12.86 -2.93
C LYS A 80 12.70 -12.43 -2.94
N ASP A 81 13.00 -11.30 -3.56
CA ASP A 81 14.36 -10.77 -3.66
C ASP A 81 14.90 -10.33 -2.28
N VAL A 82 14.12 -9.55 -1.52
CA VAL A 82 14.55 -9.10 -0.18
C VAL A 82 14.62 -10.25 0.82
N ALA A 83 13.81 -11.29 0.65
CA ALA A 83 13.83 -12.49 1.50
C ALA A 83 15.17 -13.23 1.46
N LEU A 84 15.91 -13.16 0.35
CA LEU A 84 17.26 -13.74 0.23
C LEU A 84 18.27 -13.10 1.21
N SER A 85 17.96 -11.90 1.70
CA SER A 85 18.77 -11.17 2.68
C SER A 85 18.19 -11.21 4.09
N GLY A 86 17.21 -12.07 4.37
CA GLY A 86 16.55 -12.14 5.68
C GLY A 86 15.62 -10.97 5.98
N LEU A 87 15.13 -10.29 4.93
CA LEU A 87 14.25 -9.15 5.05
C LEU A 87 12.83 -9.50 4.56
N ALA A 88 11.84 -8.75 5.03
CA ALA A 88 10.48 -8.80 4.54
C ALA A 88 9.96 -7.38 4.27
N LEU A 89 8.86 -7.29 3.52
CA LEU A 89 8.19 -6.02 3.24
C LEU A 89 7.20 -5.68 4.36
N LYS A 90 7.12 -4.40 4.71
CA LYS A 90 5.99 -3.83 5.46
C LYS A 90 5.34 -2.75 4.61
N ILE A 91 4.04 -2.90 4.34
CA ILE A 91 3.29 -2.06 3.41
C ILE A 91 2.41 -1.11 4.22
N PHE A 92 2.50 0.18 3.91
CA PHE A 92 1.72 1.25 4.55
C PHE A 92 0.50 1.64 3.71
N ASP A 93 0.67 1.78 2.37
CA ASP A 93 -0.39 2.15 1.45
C ASP A 93 -0.17 1.54 0.06
N GLY A 94 -1.27 1.39 -0.68
CA GLY A 94 -1.30 0.96 -2.05
C GLY A 94 -2.23 1.82 -2.88
N TYR A 95 -3.27 1.24 -3.49
CA TYR A 95 -4.32 2.02 -4.09
C TYR A 95 -5.01 2.92 -3.05
N ARG A 96 -5.07 4.22 -3.36
CA ARG A 96 -5.71 5.26 -2.54
C ARG A 96 -6.86 5.87 -3.35
N PRO A 97 -8.12 5.76 -2.90
CA PRO A 97 -9.24 6.37 -3.60
C PRO A 97 -9.05 7.87 -3.82
N GLN A 98 -9.55 8.42 -4.92
CA GLN A 98 -9.47 9.87 -5.16
C GLN A 98 -10.17 10.69 -4.04
N ARG A 99 -11.22 10.14 -3.41
CA ARG A 99 -11.87 10.76 -2.24
C ARG A 99 -10.93 10.92 -1.05
N ALA A 100 -10.02 9.97 -0.82
CA ALA A 100 -8.98 10.07 0.21
C ALA A 100 -8.00 11.21 -0.10
N VAL A 101 -7.59 11.37 -1.36
CA VAL A 101 -6.76 12.51 -1.80
C VAL A 101 -7.51 13.82 -1.59
N ASN A 102 -8.80 13.85 -1.85
CA ASN A 102 -9.64 15.04 -1.60
C ASN A 102 -9.76 15.33 -0.11
N ASP A 103 -9.77 14.29 0.73
CA ASP A 103 -9.77 14.43 2.18
C ASP A 103 -8.47 15.07 2.69
N PHE A 104 -7.32 14.57 2.27
CA PHE A 104 -6.02 15.20 2.55
C PHE A 104 -5.98 16.67 2.16
N ARG A 105 -6.57 17.02 1.02
CA ARG A 105 -6.65 18.41 0.56
C ARG A 105 -7.55 19.28 1.43
N ARG A 106 -8.70 18.75 1.89
CA ARG A 106 -9.59 19.46 2.85
C ARG A 106 -8.85 19.72 4.15
N TRP A 107 -8.23 18.69 4.71
CA TRP A 107 -7.39 18.81 5.91
C TRP A 107 -6.26 19.83 5.74
N ALA A 108 -5.52 19.78 4.65
CA ALA A 108 -4.40 20.68 4.39
C ALA A 108 -4.86 22.14 4.16
N ALA A 109 -6.10 22.35 3.73
CA ALA A 109 -6.70 23.68 3.57
C ALA A 109 -7.15 24.31 4.90
N ASP A 110 -7.27 23.53 5.97
CA ASP A 110 -7.59 24.03 7.31
C ASP A 110 -6.33 24.37 8.11
N PRO A 111 -5.95 25.64 8.28
CA PRO A 111 -4.74 26.03 9.02
C PRO A 111 -4.85 25.83 10.53
N GLN A 112 -6.05 25.58 11.06
CA GLN A 112 -6.29 25.39 12.49
C GLN A 112 -6.05 23.97 12.96
N ASP A 113 -6.20 22.98 12.07
CA ASP A 113 -5.94 21.59 12.40
C ASP A 113 -4.42 21.28 12.36
N ILE A 114 -3.78 21.45 13.50
CA ILE A 114 -2.34 21.19 13.69
C ILE A 114 -2.05 20.03 14.63
N ARG A 115 -3.05 19.18 14.91
CA ARG A 115 -2.96 18.06 15.89
C ARG A 115 -1.73 17.18 15.67
N GLN A 116 -1.39 16.89 14.43
CA GLN A 116 -0.30 16.00 14.06
C GLN A 116 0.98 16.73 13.61
N LYS A 117 1.01 18.09 13.69
CA LYS A 117 2.14 18.89 13.20
C LYS A 117 3.47 18.48 13.80
N ALA A 118 3.54 18.33 15.12
CA ALA A 118 4.80 18.02 15.81
C ALA A 118 5.39 16.66 15.36
N ARG A 119 4.56 15.72 14.93
CA ARG A 119 4.98 14.38 14.55
C ARG A 119 5.34 14.25 13.07
N TYR A 120 4.58 14.90 12.18
CA TYR A 120 4.68 14.64 10.75
C TYR A 120 5.24 15.81 9.93
N TYR A 121 5.09 17.07 10.38
CA TYR A 121 5.53 18.24 9.62
C TYR A 121 5.96 19.42 10.55
N PRO A 122 6.86 19.16 11.52
CA PRO A 122 7.19 20.15 12.55
C PRO A 122 7.68 21.48 11.98
N ASP A 123 8.44 21.41 10.89
CA ASP A 123 9.13 22.57 10.29
C ASP A 123 8.36 23.18 9.11
N LEU A 124 7.20 22.64 8.76
CA LEU A 124 6.38 23.10 7.64
C LEU A 124 5.06 23.71 8.12
N ASP A 125 4.52 24.62 7.33
CA ASP A 125 3.12 25.04 7.41
C ASP A 125 2.27 24.31 6.36
N LYS A 126 0.95 24.29 6.52
CA LYS A 126 0.06 23.60 5.59
C LYS A 126 0.12 24.14 4.14
N PRO A 127 0.27 25.45 3.88
CA PRO A 127 0.54 25.95 2.52
C PRO A 127 1.80 25.36 1.88
N ALA A 128 2.86 25.09 2.67
CA ALA A 128 4.07 24.47 2.17
C ALA A 128 3.82 23.03 1.69
N LEU A 129 2.89 22.30 2.31
CA LEU A 129 2.55 20.92 1.89
C LEU A 129 2.04 20.85 0.44
N PHE A 130 1.31 21.87 -0.01
CA PHE A 130 0.89 22.00 -1.40
C PHE A 130 2.03 22.45 -2.33
N ARG A 131 2.78 23.48 -1.91
CA ARG A 131 3.86 24.08 -2.70
C ARG A 131 4.97 23.08 -2.97
N ASP A 132 5.31 22.28 -1.96
CA ASP A 132 6.45 21.37 -1.98
C ASP A 132 6.05 19.97 -2.48
N GLY A 133 4.77 19.77 -2.87
CA GLY A 133 4.28 18.59 -3.58
C GLY A 133 3.88 17.41 -2.71
N TYR A 134 3.87 17.56 -1.36
CA TYR A 134 3.42 16.50 -0.43
C TYR A 134 1.91 16.25 -0.56
N ILE A 135 1.11 17.29 -0.76
CA ILE A 135 -0.34 17.18 -0.99
C ILE A 135 -0.66 17.68 -2.40
N ALA A 136 -1.16 16.80 -3.25
CA ALA A 136 -1.47 17.07 -4.64
C ALA A 136 -2.98 16.97 -4.95
N LYS A 137 -3.39 17.45 -6.13
CA LYS A 137 -4.77 17.31 -6.63
C LYS A 137 -5.08 15.86 -7.03
N HIS A 138 -4.10 15.17 -7.55
CA HIS A 138 -4.15 13.77 -7.97
C HIS A 138 -2.92 13.05 -7.45
N SER A 139 -3.08 11.80 -7.06
CA SER A 139 -1.99 10.97 -6.56
C SER A 139 -1.71 9.79 -7.49
N GLY A 140 -0.45 9.38 -7.59
CA GLY A 140 -0.06 8.12 -8.23
C GLY A 140 -0.81 6.92 -7.66
N HIS A 141 -1.04 6.91 -6.36
CA HIS A 141 -1.80 5.86 -5.66
C HIS A 141 -3.22 5.66 -6.21
N SER A 142 -3.90 6.73 -6.63
CA SER A 142 -5.25 6.62 -7.20
C SER A 142 -5.29 5.90 -8.56
N ARG A 143 -4.12 5.67 -9.19
CA ARG A 143 -3.99 4.86 -10.41
C ARG A 143 -3.76 3.38 -10.11
N GLY A 144 -3.49 3.02 -8.84
CA GLY A 144 -3.41 1.66 -8.33
C GLY A 144 -2.08 0.94 -8.53
N SER A 145 -1.04 1.62 -9.03
CA SER A 145 0.29 1.02 -9.25
C SER A 145 1.41 1.69 -8.45
N THR A 146 1.03 2.46 -7.43
CA THR A 146 1.94 3.09 -6.47
C THR A 146 1.80 2.42 -5.11
N VAL A 147 2.91 2.23 -4.41
CA VAL A 147 2.99 1.60 -3.10
C VAL A 147 3.93 2.37 -2.19
N ASP A 148 3.51 2.52 -0.93
CA ASP A 148 4.33 3.02 0.17
C ASP A 148 4.72 1.86 1.08
N LEU A 149 6.04 1.68 1.31
CA LEU A 149 6.54 0.51 2.03
C LEU A 149 7.91 0.75 2.69
N THR A 150 8.25 -0.16 3.59
CA THR A 150 9.57 -0.26 4.21
C THR A 150 10.05 -1.71 4.25
N LEU A 151 11.27 -1.91 4.77
CA LEU A 151 11.86 -3.22 5.06
C LEU A 151 11.79 -3.48 6.56
N VAL A 152 11.54 -4.75 6.89
CA VAL A 152 11.63 -5.27 8.25
C VAL A 152 12.57 -6.46 8.29
N ASP A 153 13.21 -6.70 9.41
CA ASP A 153 13.89 -7.97 9.68
C ASP A 153 12.84 -9.09 9.71
N SER A 154 13.03 -10.15 8.93
CA SER A 154 12.03 -11.19 8.75
C SER A 154 11.83 -12.06 10.02
N ALA A 155 12.85 -12.16 10.88
CA ALA A 155 12.81 -12.96 12.08
C ALA A 155 12.17 -12.20 13.27
N THR A 156 12.50 -10.89 13.42
CA THR A 156 12.01 -10.08 14.56
C THR A 156 10.78 -9.27 14.18
N GLY A 157 10.65 -8.88 12.92
CA GLY A 157 9.63 -7.97 12.42
C GLY A 157 9.89 -6.50 12.73
N GLU A 158 11.07 -6.18 13.26
CA GLU A 158 11.48 -4.80 13.49
C GLU A 158 11.78 -4.08 12.18
N GLU A 159 11.33 -2.83 12.05
CA GLU A 159 11.63 -2.01 10.86
C GLU A 159 13.11 -1.67 10.81
N LEU A 160 13.69 -1.69 9.60
CA LEU A 160 14.99 -1.09 9.39
C LEU A 160 14.86 0.42 9.58
N ASP A 161 15.81 0.99 10.32
CA ASP A 161 15.86 2.44 10.55
C ASP A 161 16.15 3.17 9.23
N MET A 162 15.16 3.89 8.72
CA MET A 162 15.22 4.67 7.49
C MET A 162 15.56 6.16 7.75
N GLY A 163 15.72 6.58 9.01
CA GLY A 163 16.11 7.94 9.40
C GLY A 163 14.97 8.95 9.51
N SER A 164 13.81 8.65 8.95
CA SER A 164 12.54 9.33 9.21
C SER A 164 11.40 8.33 9.14
N PRO A 165 10.31 8.51 9.89
CA PRO A 165 9.14 7.66 9.78
C PRO A 165 8.42 7.87 8.44
N PHE A 166 7.54 6.91 8.10
CA PHE A 166 6.57 7.04 7.01
C PHE A 166 5.72 8.31 7.20
N ASP A 167 5.40 9.01 6.12
CA ASP A 167 4.64 10.27 6.08
C ASP A 167 5.28 11.47 6.79
N PHE A 168 6.56 11.41 7.13
CA PHE A 168 7.23 12.60 7.65
C PHE A 168 7.55 13.58 6.50
N PHE A 169 6.89 14.73 6.48
CA PHE A 169 7.09 15.77 5.46
C PHE A 169 8.29 16.65 5.78
N GLY A 170 9.33 16.51 4.97
CA GLY A 170 10.55 17.31 5.14
C GLY A 170 11.75 16.74 4.38
N PRO A 171 12.82 17.53 4.21
CA PRO A 171 14.00 17.14 3.43
C PRO A 171 14.69 15.86 3.92
N ILE A 172 14.52 15.49 5.19
CA ILE A 172 15.06 14.25 5.74
C ILE A 172 14.45 13.01 5.07
N SER A 173 13.23 13.10 4.53
CA SER A 173 12.54 12.00 3.85
C SER A 173 12.96 11.84 2.38
N HIS A 174 13.68 12.81 1.81
CA HIS A 174 14.09 12.77 0.41
C HIS A 174 15.11 11.67 0.14
N HIS A 175 15.03 11.04 -1.02
CA HIS A 175 16.09 10.18 -1.51
C HIS A 175 17.40 11.00 -1.67
N GLY A 176 18.54 10.39 -1.27
CA GLY A 176 19.85 11.04 -1.39
C GLY A 176 20.10 12.19 -0.42
N THR A 177 19.24 12.41 0.57
CA THR A 177 19.46 13.42 1.61
C THR A 177 20.76 13.14 2.40
N ALA A 178 21.47 14.20 2.79
CA ALA A 178 22.62 14.12 3.68
C ALA A 178 22.25 14.18 5.18
N LEU A 179 20.96 14.26 5.51
CA LEU A 179 20.46 14.42 6.87
C LEU A 179 20.33 13.08 7.64
N VAL A 180 20.66 11.95 7.00
CA VAL A 180 20.58 10.62 7.59
C VAL A 180 21.95 9.98 7.71
N SER A 181 22.10 9.01 8.61
CA SER A 181 23.35 8.28 8.83
C SER A 181 23.71 7.40 7.62
N VAL A 182 24.96 6.95 7.59
CA VAL A 182 25.43 5.99 6.57
C VAL A 182 24.61 4.69 6.60
N GLN A 183 24.21 4.21 7.79
CA GLN A 183 23.40 2.99 7.90
C GLN A 183 21.98 3.21 7.37
N GLN A 184 21.34 4.31 7.69
CA GLN A 184 20.02 4.68 7.18
C GLN A 184 20.04 4.86 5.65
N THR A 185 21.11 5.47 5.10
CA THR A 185 21.33 5.54 3.66
C THR A 185 21.41 4.15 3.02
N ARG A 186 22.15 3.21 3.64
CA ARG A 186 22.24 1.82 3.16
C ARG A 186 20.90 1.11 3.21
N ASN A 187 20.13 1.30 4.27
CA ASN A 187 18.79 0.70 4.40
C ASN A 187 17.85 1.19 3.30
N ARG A 188 17.79 2.51 3.06
CA ARG A 188 17.02 3.10 1.95
C ARG A 188 17.50 2.60 0.59
N GLU A 189 18.80 2.50 0.38
CA GLU A 189 19.35 2.02 -0.89
C GLU A 189 19.05 0.55 -1.13
N THR A 190 19.02 -0.29 -0.09
CA THR A 190 18.59 -1.69 -0.18
C THR A 190 17.17 -1.79 -0.69
N LEU A 191 16.22 -1.02 -0.11
CA LEU A 191 14.84 -0.95 -0.59
C LEU A 191 14.78 -0.43 -2.02
N ARG A 192 15.45 0.70 -2.30
CA ARG A 192 15.42 1.35 -3.61
C ARG A 192 15.93 0.42 -4.72
N GLN A 193 17.02 -0.28 -4.49
CA GLN A 193 17.58 -1.21 -5.47
C GLN A 193 16.68 -2.42 -5.71
N ALA A 194 16.06 -2.97 -4.67
CA ALA A 194 15.08 -4.04 -4.82
C ALA A 194 13.89 -3.59 -5.68
N MET A 195 13.33 -2.41 -5.39
CA MET A 195 12.20 -1.86 -6.14
C MET A 195 12.56 -1.57 -7.62
N LEU A 196 13.73 -0.96 -7.88
CA LEU A 196 14.21 -0.67 -9.24
C LEU A 196 14.41 -1.94 -10.08
N ARG A 197 14.98 -3.00 -9.51
CA ARG A 197 15.17 -4.29 -10.23
C ARG A 197 13.87 -4.88 -10.74
N HIS A 198 12.75 -4.59 -10.06
CA HIS A 198 11.43 -5.11 -10.40
C HIS A 198 10.51 -4.07 -11.04
N GLY A 199 11.09 -3.01 -11.62
CA GLY A 199 10.39 -2.06 -12.49
C GLY A 199 9.65 -0.94 -11.77
N PHE A 200 9.86 -0.73 -10.48
CA PHE A 200 9.33 0.42 -9.76
C PHE A 200 10.29 1.61 -9.83
N GLU A 201 9.75 2.81 -9.91
CA GLU A 201 10.49 4.07 -9.86
C GLU A 201 10.22 4.80 -8.55
N PRO A 202 11.27 5.33 -7.85
CA PRO A 202 11.12 6.05 -6.62
C PRO A 202 10.59 7.47 -6.85
N TYR A 203 9.82 8.01 -5.92
CA TYR A 203 9.53 9.43 -5.84
C TYR A 203 10.63 10.16 -5.04
N SER A 204 11.21 11.20 -5.61
CA SER A 204 12.42 11.83 -5.05
C SER A 204 12.25 12.43 -3.65
N ALA A 205 11.05 12.87 -3.28
CA ALA A 205 10.77 13.53 -2.01
C ALA A 205 10.40 12.58 -0.86
N GLU A 206 10.22 11.26 -1.13
CA GLU A 206 9.70 10.28 -0.17
C GLU A 206 10.41 8.93 -0.34
N TRP A 207 11.20 8.50 0.66
CA TRP A 207 12.01 7.28 0.57
C TRP A 207 11.17 5.99 0.49
N TRP A 208 9.92 6.03 0.92
CA TRP A 208 8.99 4.89 0.96
C TRP A 208 8.18 4.72 -0.32
N HIS A 209 8.08 5.75 -1.17
CA HIS A 209 7.11 5.87 -2.27
C HIS A 209 7.66 5.41 -3.61
N TYR A 210 7.00 4.42 -4.22
CA TYR A 210 7.40 3.82 -5.49
C TYR A 210 6.22 3.58 -6.41
N THR A 211 6.37 3.90 -7.68
CA THR A 211 5.35 3.67 -8.72
C THR A 211 5.89 2.67 -9.76
N LEU A 212 5.08 1.68 -10.15
CA LEU A 212 5.44 0.78 -11.24
C LEU A 212 5.53 1.58 -12.55
N LYS A 213 6.69 1.52 -13.24
CA LYS A 213 6.93 2.25 -14.49
C LYS A 213 5.94 1.90 -15.60
N ALA A 214 5.62 0.60 -15.75
CA ALA A 214 4.68 0.08 -16.73
C ALA A 214 3.28 -0.05 -16.14
N GLU A 215 2.76 1.00 -15.50
CA GLU A 215 1.42 0.97 -14.91
C GLU A 215 0.32 0.83 -15.99
N PRO A 216 -0.71 -0.02 -15.77
CA PRO A 216 -1.76 -0.26 -16.76
C PRO A 216 -2.71 0.93 -16.93
N TYR A 217 -2.83 1.80 -15.92
CA TYR A 217 -3.79 2.91 -15.91
C TYR A 217 -3.11 4.28 -15.70
N PRO A 218 -2.16 4.73 -16.55
CA PRO A 218 -1.31 5.90 -16.28
C PRO A 218 -2.07 7.24 -16.25
N LYS A 219 -3.35 7.25 -16.63
CA LYS A 219 -4.18 8.47 -16.71
C LYS A 219 -5.52 8.35 -16.01
N THR A 220 -5.81 7.21 -15.35
CA THR A 220 -7.09 6.95 -14.70
C THR A 220 -6.95 7.02 -13.18
N TYR A 221 -7.68 7.92 -12.56
CA TYR A 221 -7.73 8.08 -11.11
C TYR A 221 -9.03 7.47 -10.61
N PHE A 222 -8.91 6.33 -9.96
CA PHE A 222 -10.05 5.58 -9.45
C PHE A 222 -10.57 6.15 -8.13
N ASP A 223 -11.85 5.83 -7.79
CA ASP A 223 -12.48 6.28 -6.55
C ASP A 223 -13.38 5.21 -5.90
N PHE A 224 -13.09 3.93 -6.10
CA PHE A 224 -13.76 2.87 -5.36
C PHE A 224 -13.17 2.73 -3.94
N PRO A 225 -13.98 2.34 -2.91
CA PRO A 225 -13.48 2.24 -1.55
C PRO A 225 -12.52 1.04 -1.37
N VAL A 226 -11.60 1.17 -0.42
CA VAL A 226 -10.81 0.06 0.12
C VAL A 226 -11.67 -0.66 1.18
N GLN A 227 -12.12 -1.91 0.90
CA GLN A 227 -13.07 -2.66 1.73
C GLN A 227 -12.75 -4.15 1.81
#